data_b8dad584825729281253104799c7042c
#
_entry.id   b8dad584825729281253104799c7042c
#
_cell.length_a   1.000
_cell.length_b   1.000
_cell.length_c   1.000
_cell.angle_alpha   90.00
_cell.angle_beta   90.00
_cell.angle_gamma   90.00
#
_symmetry.space_group_name_H-M   'P 1'
#
loop_
_entity.id
_entity.type
_entity.pdbx_description
1 polymer ?
#
loop_
_entity_poly.entity_id
_entity_poly.type
_entity_poly.pdbx_seq_one_letter_code
_entity_poly.pdbx_strand_id
1 'polypeptide(L)'
;MRRQQGTSRTKSRSRVKSRGGGYSWAALAAAGALALTACGGGDGGKQEDPPQGGAAPTGQRVELPRLSGEKLSVAAVWTGPEQENFTKVLKEFEKRTGATVTFVPAQDPIVTFLGTKIAGGQPPDVALLPQVGALVSAVQNKWAQPVGPEAKAQLDKNYSNGWKALGAVDGTQYGVYYKAANKSLIWYNAKAFEAAGVQPPKTWKDLLTAADTLSASGTPAVSVAGADGWTLTDWFENVYLSQAGPEKYDQLAKHKIKWTDDSVKQALTTLGELFGRKDFLAGGQSGALATEFPKSVTQTFTGGDRPAAAMVFEGDFVAVNIAQTEAKVGKDALVFPFPAVGGKAPVVSGGDVAVALKASKGAQALLTFLASPDAAEIQAHEGGFVSPNKAVDPKAYPNDIQRDIAKALIAAGDDFRFDMSDQAPAAFGGTPGAGEWKALQDFLANPSDVAGAQAKLEADAAKAYGG
;
A
#
# COMPACT_ATOMS: atom_id res chain seq x y z
N MET A 1 27.27 0.31 -61.00
CA MET A 1 27.14 -0.95 -61.77
C MET A 1 26.26 -1.93 -60.98
N ARG A 2 25.07 -2.21 -61.56
CA ARG A 2 24.39 -3.51 -61.68
C ARG A 2 24.22 -4.32 -60.38
N ARG A 3 23.06 -4.78 -59.99
CA ARG A 3 21.69 -5.13 -60.44
C ARG A 3 21.13 -6.00 -59.31
N GLN A 4 20.03 -5.67 -58.71
CA GLN A 4 18.65 -6.17 -58.93
C GLN A 4 18.51 -7.70 -59.14
N GLN A 5 17.71 -8.32 -58.30
CA GLN A 5 16.54 -9.20 -58.56
C GLN A 5 16.23 -9.92 -57.21
N GLY A 6 15.09 -9.97 -56.59
CA GLY A 6 13.70 -9.96 -57.07
C GLY A 6 13.15 -11.38 -57.19
N THR A 7 12.22 -11.78 -56.32
CA THR A 7 11.06 -12.70 -56.59
C THR A 7 10.47 -13.07 -55.23
N SER A 8 9.27 -12.70 -54.86
CA SER A 8 7.91 -13.02 -55.33
C SER A 8 7.27 -14.25 -54.64
N ARG A 9 6.23 -13.93 -53.86
CA ARG A 9 4.92 -14.59 -53.67
C ARG A 9 4.85 -16.05 -53.19
N THR A 10 4.08 -16.30 -52.14
CA THR A 10 2.72 -16.87 -52.35
C THR A 10 1.85 -16.74 -51.08
N LYS A 11 0.63 -16.27 -51.29
CA LYS A 11 -0.52 -16.30 -50.37
C LYS A 11 -1.13 -17.70 -50.41
N SER A 12 -1.50 -18.23 -49.26
CA SER A 12 -2.49 -19.30 -49.17
C SER A 12 -3.60 -18.89 -48.19
N ARG A 13 -4.78 -18.63 -48.76
CA ARG A 13 -6.07 -18.56 -48.08
C ARG A 13 -6.66 -19.97 -48.06
N SER A 14 -7.05 -20.46 -46.91
CA SER A 14 -8.04 -21.53 -46.84
C SER A 14 -9.26 -21.08 -46.04
N ARG A 15 -10.39 -20.94 -46.76
CA ARG A 15 -11.74 -20.89 -46.22
C ARG A 15 -12.17 -22.29 -45.82
N VAL A 16 -12.75 -22.45 -44.66
CA VAL A 16 -13.65 -23.59 -44.39
C VAL A 16 -14.97 -23.05 -43.88
N LYS A 17 -16.02 -23.64 -44.46
CA LYS A 17 -17.43 -23.26 -44.45
C LYS A 17 -18.13 -23.62 -43.13
N SER A 18 -19.13 -22.81 -42.84
CA SER A 18 -20.24 -23.01 -41.94
C SER A 18 -21.06 -24.27 -42.23
N ARG A 19 -21.51 -24.96 -41.19
CA ARG A 19 -22.79 -25.69 -41.25
C ARG A 19 -23.55 -25.42 -39.95
N GLY A 20 -24.72 -24.88 -40.13
CA GLY A 20 -25.71 -24.61 -39.12
C GLY A 20 -26.50 -25.87 -38.70
N GLY A 21 -27.13 -25.78 -37.57
CA GLY A 21 -28.09 -26.72 -37.05
C GLY A 21 -28.86 -26.05 -35.92
N GLY A 22 -29.97 -25.42 -36.26
CA GLY A 22 -30.87 -24.85 -35.28
C GLY A 22 -31.81 -25.92 -34.77
N TYR A 23 -32.20 -25.83 -33.49
CA TYR A 23 -33.47 -26.34 -32.98
C TYR A 23 -34.05 -25.31 -32.00
N SER A 24 -35.14 -24.72 -32.44
CA SER A 24 -36.11 -24.01 -31.60
C SER A 24 -37.02 -25.05 -30.99
N TRP A 25 -37.41 -24.87 -29.75
CA TRP A 25 -38.75 -25.27 -29.24
C TRP A 25 -39.17 -24.40 -28.05
N ALA A 26 -40.41 -24.08 -28.13
CA ALA A 26 -41.20 -23.04 -27.53
C ALA A 26 -41.61 -23.25 -26.06
N ALA A 27 -42.05 -22.13 -25.54
CA ALA A 27 -42.74 -21.83 -24.28
C ALA A 27 -43.79 -22.84 -23.80
N LEU A 28 -43.96 -22.89 -22.47
CA LEU A 28 -45.28 -23.03 -21.86
C LEU A 28 -45.25 -22.42 -20.44
N ALA A 29 -46.12 -21.45 -20.23
CA ALA A 29 -46.47 -20.86 -18.96
C ALA A 29 -47.51 -21.74 -18.26
N ALA A 30 -47.45 -21.88 -16.96
CA ALA A 30 -48.64 -22.21 -16.13
C ALA A 30 -48.44 -21.64 -14.72
N ALA A 31 -49.35 -20.76 -14.34
CA ALA A 31 -49.60 -20.26 -13.01
C ALA A 31 -50.29 -21.31 -12.15
N GLY A 32 -50.03 -21.30 -10.85
CA GLY A 32 -50.78 -22.13 -9.89
C GLY A 32 -50.40 -21.80 -8.46
N ALA A 33 -51.16 -20.92 -7.82
CA ALA A 33 -51.11 -20.69 -6.39
C ALA A 33 -51.90 -21.84 -5.70
N LEU A 34 -51.37 -22.36 -4.59
CA LEU A 34 -52.15 -22.94 -3.51
C LEU A 34 -51.31 -23.02 -2.21
N ALA A 35 -51.79 -22.33 -1.19
CA ALA A 35 -51.34 -22.49 0.19
C ALA A 35 -51.89 -23.77 0.76
N LEU A 36 -51.12 -24.44 1.62
CA LEU A 36 -51.65 -25.22 2.75
C LEU A 36 -50.52 -25.58 3.73
N THR A 37 -50.80 -25.30 4.97
CA THR A 37 -50.07 -25.60 6.22
C THR A 37 -50.01 -27.11 6.49
N ALA A 38 -48.88 -27.60 7.01
CA ALA A 38 -48.89 -28.63 8.09
C ALA A 38 -47.47 -28.84 8.68
N CYS A 39 -47.43 -28.97 9.98
CA CYS A 39 -46.28 -29.27 10.85
C CYS A 39 -45.68 -30.67 10.62
N GLY A 40 -44.37 -30.81 10.90
CA GLY A 40 -43.79 -32.13 11.18
C GLY A 40 -42.27 -32.15 11.06
N GLY A 41 -41.61 -32.19 12.18
CA GLY A 41 -40.25 -32.30 12.59
C GLY A 41 -39.21 -33.07 11.77
N GLY A 42 -37.98 -32.69 11.99
CA GLY A 42 -36.82 -33.59 11.93
C GLY A 42 -35.68 -33.15 11.05
N ASP A 43 -34.62 -32.82 11.74
CA ASP A 43 -33.20 -33.02 11.39
C ASP A 43 -32.46 -31.97 10.54
N GLY A 44 -31.40 -31.50 11.19
CA GLY A 44 -30.66 -30.32 10.81
C GLY A 44 -29.64 -30.54 9.72
N GLY A 45 -29.84 -29.86 8.62
CA GLY A 45 -28.78 -29.49 7.72
C GLY A 45 -28.56 -27.97 7.85
N LYS A 46 -27.46 -27.53 8.41
CA LYS A 46 -27.06 -26.11 8.39
C LYS A 46 -26.74 -25.74 6.97
N GLN A 47 -27.62 -25.04 6.32
CA GLN A 47 -27.39 -24.30 5.12
C GLN A 47 -26.68 -23.00 5.59
N GLU A 48 -25.41 -22.83 5.25
CA GLU A 48 -24.72 -21.56 5.44
C GLU A 48 -25.32 -20.56 4.47
N ASP A 49 -25.97 -19.53 5.01
CA ASP A 49 -26.41 -18.36 4.26
C ASP A 49 -25.19 -17.63 3.68
N PRO A 50 -25.27 -17.07 2.46
CA PRO A 50 -24.21 -16.21 1.93
C PRO A 50 -24.04 -14.98 2.82
N PRO A 51 -22.82 -14.44 2.98
CA PRO A 51 -22.57 -13.32 3.87
C PRO A 51 -23.43 -12.12 3.45
N GLN A 52 -24.36 -11.76 4.31
CA GLN A 52 -25.18 -10.57 4.18
C GLN A 52 -24.29 -9.35 4.32
N GLY A 53 -24.51 -8.39 3.43
CA GLY A 53 -23.79 -7.15 3.26
C GLY A 53 -23.50 -6.37 4.54
N GLY A 54 -22.41 -5.61 4.48
CA GLY A 54 -21.70 -4.91 5.54
C GLY A 54 -22.57 -4.36 6.67
N ALA A 55 -22.10 -4.60 7.89
CA ALA A 55 -22.66 -4.00 9.09
C ALA A 55 -22.64 -2.47 8.93
N ALA A 56 -23.78 -1.83 9.21
CA ALA A 56 -23.85 -0.37 9.22
C ALA A 56 -22.88 0.19 10.30
N PRO A 57 -22.17 1.31 10.03
CA PRO A 57 -21.29 1.94 11.01
C PRO A 57 -21.97 2.13 12.35
N THR A 58 -21.32 1.73 13.44
CA THR A 58 -21.88 1.74 14.79
C THR A 58 -21.76 3.10 15.49
N GLY A 59 -21.05 4.07 14.86
CA GLY A 59 -20.79 5.41 15.39
C GLY A 59 -21.82 6.47 14.94
N GLN A 60 -21.79 7.63 15.61
CA GLN A 60 -22.57 8.80 15.18
C GLN A 60 -22.03 9.28 13.81
N ARG A 61 -22.84 9.13 12.77
CA ARG A 61 -22.49 9.50 11.39
C ARG A 61 -22.15 10.99 11.29
N VAL A 62 -21.07 11.30 10.57
CA VAL A 62 -20.73 12.70 10.28
C VAL A 62 -21.81 13.33 9.42
N GLU A 63 -22.22 14.57 9.73
CA GLU A 63 -23.15 15.33 8.90
C GLU A 63 -22.43 15.86 7.66
N LEU A 64 -23.07 15.69 6.50
CA LEU A 64 -22.55 16.13 5.21
C LEU A 64 -23.58 17.03 4.51
N PRO A 65 -23.12 18.07 3.79
CA PRO A 65 -24.01 18.94 3.06
C PRO A 65 -24.64 18.22 1.84
N ARG A 66 -25.78 18.72 1.40
CA ARG A 66 -26.33 18.38 0.09
C ARG A 66 -25.48 19.00 -1.01
N LEU A 67 -25.08 18.18 -2.00
CA LEU A 67 -24.21 18.54 -3.13
C LEU A 67 -24.81 18.03 -4.46
N SER A 68 -26.15 18.01 -4.54
CA SER A 68 -26.83 17.46 -5.72
C SER A 68 -26.40 18.17 -7.00
N GLY A 69 -25.91 17.40 -7.98
CA GLY A 69 -25.41 17.90 -9.26
C GLY A 69 -23.94 18.36 -9.27
N GLU A 70 -23.26 18.41 -8.12
CA GLU A 70 -21.82 18.66 -8.08
C GLU A 70 -21.05 17.44 -8.62
N LYS A 71 -20.00 17.72 -9.37
CA LYS A 71 -19.08 16.71 -9.91
C LYS A 71 -17.71 16.95 -9.31
N LEU A 72 -17.18 15.93 -8.66
CA LEU A 72 -15.87 15.96 -8.02
C LEU A 72 -14.95 14.93 -8.68
N SER A 73 -13.65 15.18 -8.62
CA SER A 73 -12.62 14.25 -9.03
C SER A 73 -11.60 14.05 -7.90
N VAL A 74 -11.20 12.80 -7.69
CA VAL A 74 -10.22 12.41 -6.67
C VAL A 74 -9.07 11.68 -7.33
N ALA A 75 -7.84 12.17 -7.17
CA ALA A 75 -6.65 11.52 -7.68
C ALA A 75 -5.90 10.77 -6.58
N ALA A 76 -5.43 9.58 -6.89
CA ALA A 76 -4.51 8.79 -6.06
C ALA A 76 -3.69 7.85 -6.92
N VAL A 77 -2.55 7.38 -6.40
CA VAL A 77 -1.69 6.38 -7.08
C VAL A 77 -2.23 4.96 -6.96
N TRP A 78 -3.29 4.74 -6.21
CA TRP A 78 -3.89 3.43 -5.97
C TRP A 78 -4.49 2.83 -7.24
N THR A 79 -4.27 1.54 -7.43
CA THR A 79 -4.75 0.76 -8.59
C THR A 79 -5.36 -0.57 -8.14
N GLY A 80 -6.07 -1.25 -9.04
CA GLY A 80 -6.64 -2.56 -8.79
C GLY A 80 -7.52 -2.59 -7.53
N PRO A 81 -7.34 -3.59 -6.66
CA PRO A 81 -8.19 -3.79 -5.48
C PRO A 81 -8.18 -2.62 -4.51
N GLU A 82 -7.07 -1.93 -4.35
CA GLU A 82 -6.98 -0.77 -3.45
C GLU A 82 -7.86 0.38 -3.96
N GLN A 83 -7.82 0.65 -5.27
CA GLN A 83 -8.71 1.60 -5.93
C GLN A 83 -10.19 1.15 -5.80
N GLU A 84 -10.47 -0.13 -6.01
CA GLU A 84 -11.82 -0.68 -5.92
C GLU A 84 -12.40 -0.51 -4.51
N ASN A 85 -11.62 -0.80 -3.48
CA ASN A 85 -12.02 -0.63 -2.08
C ASN A 85 -12.30 0.85 -1.75
N PHE A 86 -11.42 1.75 -2.17
CA PHE A 86 -11.65 3.19 -1.97
C PHE A 86 -12.86 3.70 -2.78
N THR A 87 -13.13 3.14 -3.94
CA THR A 87 -14.32 3.50 -4.73
C THR A 87 -15.61 3.23 -3.95
N LYS A 88 -15.67 2.22 -3.08
CA LYS A 88 -16.82 1.96 -2.20
C LYS A 88 -17.04 3.11 -1.20
N VAL A 89 -15.96 3.67 -0.69
CA VAL A 89 -15.99 4.86 0.19
C VAL A 89 -16.57 6.07 -0.56
N LEU A 90 -16.08 6.31 -1.79
CA LEU A 90 -16.60 7.39 -2.64
C LEU A 90 -18.07 7.21 -2.97
N LYS A 91 -18.53 5.98 -3.19
CA LYS A 91 -19.96 5.68 -3.44
C LYS A 91 -20.84 5.97 -2.24
N GLU A 92 -20.40 5.73 -1.02
CA GLU A 92 -21.17 6.12 0.17
C GLU A 92 -21.22 7.64 0.31
N PHE A 93 -20.13 8.36 0.01
CA PHE A 93 -20.16 9.82 -0.05
C PHE A 93 -21.17 10.35 -1.09
N GLU A 94 -21.16 9.80 -2.31
CA GLU A 94 -22.14 10.13 -3.35
C GLU A 94 -23.58 9.93 -2.88
N LYS A 95 -23.85 8.77 -2.29
CA LYS A 95 -25.19 8.42 -1.77
C LYS A 95 -25.65 9.40 -0.70
N ARG A 96 -24.76 9.86 0.17
CA ARG A 96 -25.10 10.76 1.29
C ARG A 96 -25.27 12.22 0.86
N THR A 97 -24.52 12.63 -0.15
CA THR A 97 -24.49 14.06 -0.57
C THR A 97 -25.26 14.35 -1.84
N GLY A 98 -25.44 13.37 -2.71
CA GLY A 98 -25.99 13.54 -4.05
C GLY A 98 -24.98 14.09 -5.07
N ALA A 99 -23.69 14.18 -4.72
CA ALA A 99 -22.61 14.47 -5.66
C ALA A 99 -22.29 13.26 -6.54
N THR A 100 -21.54 13.49 -7.61
CA THR A 100 -20.87 12.43 -8.40
C THR A 100 -19.35 12.57 -8.24
N VAL A 101 -18.67 11.49 -7.90
CA VAL A 101 -17.22 11.50 -7.69
C VAL A 101 -16.52 10.58 -8.67
N THR A 102 -15.56 11.10 -9.45
CA THR A 102 -14.74 10.32 -10.38
C THR A 102 -13.37 10.07 -9.78
N PHE A 103 -12.98 8.81 -9.65
CA PHE A 103 -11.61 8.46 -9.30
C PHE A 103 -10.70 8.64 -10.53
N VAL A 104 -9.55 9.27 -10.34
CA VAL A 104 -8.55 9.55 -11.37
C VAL A 104 -7.26 8.85 -10.99
N PRO A 105 -6.91 7.73 -11.62
CA PRO A 105 -5.63 7.06 -11.35
C PRO A 105 -4.47 8.02 -11.68
N ALA A 106 -3.60 8.22 -10.73
CA ALA A 106 -2.38 9.00 -10.88
C ALA A 106 -1.17 8.06 -11.04
N GLN A 107 -0.12 8.54 -11.69
CA GLN A 107 1.17 7.86 -11.75
C GLN A 107 2.16 8.55 -10.81
N ASP A 108 3.09 7.79 -10.28
CA ASP A 108 4.22 8.36 -9.56
C ASP A 108 5.23 8.99 -10.54
N PRO A 109 5.86 10.13 -10.17
CA PRO A 109 5.60 10.90 -8.95
C PRO A 109 4.27 11.68 -9.05
N ILE A 110 3.40 11.54 -8.04
CA ILE A 110 2.09 12.20 -8.04
C ILE A 110 2.20 13.73 -8.19
N VAL A 111 3.24 14.35 -7.68
CA VAL A 111 3.50 15.80 -7.80
C VAL A 111 3.62 16.20 -9.27
N THR A 112 4.31 15.41 -10.09
CA THR A 112 4.45 15.64 -11.54
C THR A 112 3.10 15.50 -12.25
N PHE A 113 2.34 14.47 -11.89
CA PHE A 113 0.99 14.26 -12.41
C PHE A 113 0.07 15.45 -12.10
N LEU A 114 0.03 15.89 -10.83
CA LEU A 114 -0.78 17.04 -10.40
C LEU A 114 -0.34 18.32 -11.10
N GLY A 115 0.97 18.58 -11.20
CA GLY A 115 1.51 19.75 -11.91
C GLY A 115 1.04 19.80 -13.35
N THR A 116 1.05 18.67 -14.06
CA THR A 116 0.54 18.57 -15.44
C THR A 116 -0.95 18.86 -15.52
N LYS A 117 -1.77 18.29 -14.62
CA LYS A 117 -3.21 18.53 -14.57
C LYS A 117 -3.56 19.98 -14.27
N ILE A 118 -2.84 20.59 -13.31
CA ILE A 118 -3.04 21.99 -12.91
C ILE A 118 -2.63 22.94 -14.04
N ALA A 119 -1.46 22.73 -14.68
CA ALA A 119 -1.02 23.50 -15.82
C ALA A 119 -1.99 23.40 -17.02
N GLY A 120 -2.62 22.24 -17.19
CA GLY A 120 -3.68 22.02 -18.19
C GLY A 120 -5.06 22.60 -17.82
N GLY A 121 -5.18 23.30 -16.68
CA GLY A 121 -6.44 23.88 -16.22
C GLY A 121 -7.48 22.85 -15.73
N GLN A 122 -7.08 21.61 -15.48
CA GLN A 122 -7.94 20.51 -15.06
C GLN A 122 -7.46 19.83 -13.78
N PRO A 123 -7.24 20.60 -12.67
CA PRO A 123 -6.85 20.00 -11.41
C PRO A 123 -7.95 19.07 -10.88
N PRO A 124 -7.63 17.93 -10.27
CA PRO A 124 -8.59 17.19 -9.48
C PRO A 124 -9.08 18.06 -8.31
N ASP A 125 -10.24 17.70 -7.74
CA ASP A 125 -10.80 18.44 -6.59
C ASP A 125 -10.07 18.08 -5.30
N VAL A 126 -9.74 16.80 -5.15
CA VAL A 126 -9.00 16.23 -4.01
C VAL A 126 -7.91 15.31 -4.55
N ALA A 127 -6.78 15.24 -3.87
CA ALA A 127 -5.75 14.22 -4.11
C ALA A 127 -5.41 13.50 -2.80
N LEU A 128 -5.12 12.20 -2.88
CA LEU A 128 -4.48 11.46 -1.81
C LEU A 128 -3.00 11.34 -2.16
N LEU A 129 -2.17 11.90 -1.31
CA LEU A 129 -0.72 11.97 -1.50
C LEU A 129 -0.05 10.92 -0.60
N PRO A 130 0.78 10.04 -1.14
CA PRO A 130 1.43 8.99 -0.35
C PRO A 130 2.56 9.51 0.54
N GLN A 131 2.97 10.78 0.37
CA GLN A 131 4.19 11.31 0.97
C GLN A 131 3.96 12.69 1.59
N VAL A 132 4.56 12.93 2.76
CA VAL A 132 4.64 14.26 3.39
C VAL A 132 5.35 15.26 2.47
N GLY A 133 6.44 14.84 1.82
CA GLY A 133 7.16 15.66 0.85
C GLY A 133 6.29 16.12 -0.33
N ALA A 134 5.35 15.29 -0.77
CA ALA A 134 4.37 15.66 -1.79
C ALA A 134 3.37 16.70 -1.29
N LEU A 135 2.91 16.58 -0.02
CA LEU A 135 2.08 17.60 0.62
C LEU A 135 2.81 18.94 0.71
N VAL A 136 4.05 18.93 1.21
CA VAL A 136 4.88 20.15 1.31
C VAL A 136 5.03 20.80 -0.07
N SER A 137 5.33 20.01 -1.10
CA SER A 137 5.43 20.48 -2.48
C SER A 137 4.11 21.10 -2.98
N ALA A 138 2.96 20.46 -2.70
CA ALA A 138 1.66 20.98 -3.10
C ALA A 138 1.34 22.31 -2.41
N VAL A 139 1.72 22.49 -1.15
CA VAL A 139 1.55 23.77 -0.42
C VAL A 139 2.48 24.85 -0.96
N GLN A 140 3.75 24.57 -1.16
CA GLN A 140 4.73 25.50 -1.70
C GLN A 140 4.36 26.00 -3.11
N ASN A 141 3.78 25.12 -3.93
CA ASN A 141 3.28 25.46 -5.25
C ASN A 141 1.88 26.13 -5.21
N LYS A 142 1.30 26.34 -4.02
CA LYS A 142 -0.03 26.94 -3.81
C LYS A 142 -1.16 26.14 -4.47
N TRP A 143 -1.00 24.84 -4.56
CA TRP A 143 -2.03 23.93 -5.08
C TRP A 143 -2.99 23.49 -3.98
N ALA A 144 -2.48 23.22 -2.78
CA ALA A 144 -3.28 22.75 -1.66
C ALA A 144 -4.06 23.90 -0.99
N GLN A 145 -5.31 23.61 -0.60
CA GLN A 145 -6.16 24.48 0.16
C GLN A 145 -6.17 24.09 1.65
N PRO A 146 -6.24 25.04 2.58
CA PRO A 146 -6.41 24.73 3.99
C PRO A 146 -7.64 23.86 4.26
N VAL A 147 -7.52 22.98 5.24
CA VAL A 147 -8.65 22.16 5.73
C VAL A 147 -9.72 23.02 6.35
N GLY A 148 -10.97 22.80 5.96
CA GLY A 148 -12.13 23.51 6.49
C GLY A 148 -12.46 23.16 7.95
N PRO A 149 -13.31 23.98 8.61
CA PRO A 149 -13.60 23.86 10.03
C PRO A 149 -14.23 22.51 10.42
N GLU A 150 -15.07 21.94 9.56
CA GLU A 150 -15.77 20.68 9.83
C GLU A 150 -14.77 19.49 9.83
N ALA A 151 -13.88 19.43 8.84
CA ALA A 151 -12.83 18.40 8.79
C ALA A 151 -11.82 18.61 9.92
N LYS A 152 -11.48 19.86 10.25
CA LYS A 152 -10.63 20.19 11.40
C LYS A 152 -11.24 19.70 12.71
N ALA A 153 -12.53 19.86 12.91
CA ALA A 153 -13.24 19.34 14.09
C ALA A 153 -13.17 17.81 14.19
N GLN A 154 -13.25 17.09 13.04
CA GLN A 154 -13.02 15.63 13.03
C GLN A 154 -11.59 15.27 13.41
N LEU A 155 -10.60 15.99 12.90
CA LEU A 155 -9.19 15.78 13.25
C LEU A 155 -8.95 16.02 14.74
N ASP A 156 -9.44 17.12 15.30
CA ASP A 156 -9.24 17.47 16.70
C ASP A 156 -9.89 16.46 17.66
N LYS A 157 -11.02 15.88 17.26
CA LYS A 157 -11.73 14.86 18.04
C LYS A 157 -11.07 13.49 17.95
N ASN A 158 -10.64 13.07 16.78
CA ASN A 158 -10.41 11.67 16.46
C ASN A 158 -8.95 11.32 16.19
N TYR A 159 -8.05 12.28 16.00
CA TYR A 159 -6.66 12.01 15.62
C TYR A 159 -5.68 12.35 16.74
N SER A 160 -4.53 11.69 16.79
CA SER A 160 -3.43 12.08 17.66
C SER A 160 -2.74 13.35 17.14
N ASN A 161 -1.97 14.03 18.02
CA ASN A 161 -1.23 15.21 17.61
C ASN A 161 -0.17 14.89 16.54
N GLY A 162 0.46 13.72 16.60
CA GLY A 162 1.43 13.26 15.59
C GLY A 162 0.80 13.21 14.19
N TRP A 163 -0.34 12.56 14.04
CA TRP A 163 -1.04 12.46 12.75
C TRP A 163 -1.53 13.82 12.23
N LYS A 164 -1.98 14.71 13.14
CA LYS A 164 -2.34 16.08 12.75
C LYS A 164 -1.12 16.86 12.27
N ALA A 165 0.00 16.76 12.97
CA ALA A 165 1.24 17.45 12.62
C ALA A 165 1.77 17.05 11.23
N LEU A 166 1.66 15.78 10.85
CA LEU A 166 2.05 15.28 9.51
C LEU A 166 1.22 15.92 8.38
N GLY A 167 -0.04 16.29 8.64
CA GLY A 167 -0.92 16.97 7.68
C GLY A 167 -0.81 18.50 7.70
N ALA A 168 0.07 19.06 8.52
CA ALA A 168 0.26 20.51 8.67
C ALA A 168 1.57 20.98 8.03
N VAL A 169 1.52 22.15 7.38
CA VAL A 169 2.69 22.85 6.85
C VAL A 169 2.69 24.26 7.40
N ASP A 170 3.80 24.70 8.01
CA ASP A 170 3.95 26.00 8.63
C ASP A 170 2.81 26.36 9.61
N GLY A 171 2.37 25.38 10.40
CA GLY A 171 1.31 25.54 11.40
C GLY A 171 -0.12 25.56 10.85
N THR A 172 -0.30 25.47 9.54
CA THR A 172 -1.62 25.42 8.88
C THR A 172 -1.94 23.98 8.47
N GLN A 173 -3.14 23.48 8.83
CA GLN A 173 -3.59 22.16 8.42
C GLN A 173 -4.06 22.19 6.96
N TYR A 174 -3.40 21.39 6.11
CA TYR A 174 -3.75 21.24 4.70
C TYR A 174 -4.26 19.84 4.37
N GLY A 175 -3.85 18.84 5.14
CA GLY A 175 -4.14 17.45 4.86
C GLY A 175 -4.87 16.72 5.97
N VAL A 176 -5.64 15.72 5.58
CA VAL A 176 -6.29 14.72 6.43
C VAL A 176 -5.60 13.38 6.15
N TYR A 177 -4.83 12.85 7.08
CA TYR A 177 -4.32 11.48 6.95
C TYR A 177 -5.50 10.51 6.98
N TYR A 178 -5.86 9.99 5.82
CA TYR A 178 -6.96 9.05 5.65
C TYR A 178 -6.52 7.62 5.94
N LYS A 179 -5.36 7.24 5.41
CA LYS A 179 -4.78 5.93 5.57
C LYS A 179 -3.48 6.04 6.38
N ALA A 180 -3.31 5.13 7.31
CA ALA A 180 -2.03 4.81 7.94
C ALA A 180 -1.56 3.44 7.44
N ALA A 181 -0.28 3.16 7.54
CA ALA A 181 0.30 1.87 7.24
C ALA A 181 1.29 1.46 8.35
N ASN A 182 1.29 0.21 8.75
CA ASN A 182 2.38 -0.38 9.52
C ASN A 182 3.36 -1.02 8.54
N LYS A 183 4.47 -0.35 8.25
CA LYS A 183 5.51 -0.78 7.30
C LYS A 183 6.63 -1.61 7.96
N SER A 184 6.33 -2.31 9.07
CA SER A 184 7.28 -3.14 9.81
C SER A 184 6.78 -4.57 9.95
N LEU A 185 6.29 -5.15 8.86
CA LEU A 185 5.66 -6.47 8.86
C LEU A 185 6.31 -7.39 7.83
N ILE A 186 6.61 -8.63 8.23
CA ILE A 186 6.99 -9.68 7.28
C ILE A 186 5.83 -10.67 7.17
N TRP A 187 5.28 -10.75 5.98
CA TRP A 187 4.24 -11.71 5.63
C TRP A 187 4.89 -13.00 5.12
N TYR A 188 4.39 -14.16 5.56
CA TYR A 188 4.98 -15.42 5.19
C TYR A 188 3.94 -16.48 4.80
N ASN A 189 4.36 -17.37 3.93
CA ASN A 189 3.57 -18.53 3.53
C ASN A 189 3.68 -19.59 4.62
N ALA A 190 2.56 -19.84 5.32
CA ALA A 190 2.51 -20.75 6.45
C ALA A 190 2.94 -22.19 6.07
N LYS A 191 2.54 -22.66 4.88
CA LYS A 191 2.88 -24.02 4.41
C LYS A 191 4.36 -24.16 4.07
N ALA A 192 4.97 -23.13 3.47
CA ALA A 192 6.41 -23.15 3.17
C ALA A 192 7.24 -23.15 4.46
N PHE A 193 6.82 -22.38 5.49
CA PHE A 193 7.47 -22.39 6.80
C PHE A 193 7.31 -23.74 7.50
N GLU A 194 6.12 -24.31 7.49
CA GLU A 194 5.85 -25.64 8.06
C GLU A 194 6.67 -26.72 7.37
N ALA A 195 6.70 -26.74 6.03
CA ALA A 195 7.46 -27.72 5.24
C ALA A 195 8.96 -27.64 5.50
N ALA A 196 9.51 -26.45 5.76
CA ALA A 196 10.92 -26.25 6.10
C ALA A 196 11.21 -26.39 7.61
N GLY A 197 10.19 -26.53 8.48
CA GLY A 197 10.34 -26.55 9.93
C GLY A 197 10.80 -25.23 10.54
N VAL A 198 10.52 -24.11 9.87
CA VAL A 198 10.93 -22.76 10.29
C VAL A 198 9.84 -22.10 11.14
N GLN A 199 10.26 -21.41 12.19
CA GLN A 199 9.38 -20.58 13.03
C GLN A 199 9.60 -19.08 12.73
N PRO A 200 8.60 -18.21 12.95
CA PRO A 200 8.75 -16.78 12.78
C PRO A 200 9.94 -16.22 13.59
N PRO A 201 10.92 -15.58 12.92
CA PRO A 201 12.12 -15.06 13.57
C PRO A 201 11.82 -13.80 14.38
N LYS A 202 12.54 -13.59 15.48
CA LYS A 202 12.41 -12.41 16.34
C LYS A 202 13.59 -11.45 16.23
N THR A 203 14.73 -11.93 15.77
CA THR A 203 15.94 -11.13 15.59
C THR A 203 16.44 -11.25 14.15
N TRP A 204 17.24 -10.30 13.71
CA TRP A 204 17.87 -10.32 12.39
C TRP A 204 18.68 -11.59 12.16
N LYS A 205 19.42 -12.03 13.17
CA LYS A 205 20.18 -13.28 13.13
C LYS A 205 19.26 -14.49 12.91
N ASP A 206 18.11 -14.51 13.60
CA ASP A 206 17.15 -15.61 13.42
C ASP A 206 16.53 -15.55 12.02
N LEU A 207 16.31 -14.35 11.46
CA LEU A 207 15.83 -14.17 10.08
C LEU A 207 16.83 -14.75 9.06
N LEU A 208 18.13 -14.46 9.21
CA LEU A 208 19.16 -15.03 8.33
C LEU A 208 19.24 -16.55 8.47
N THR A 209 19.11 -17.07 9.69
CA THR A 209 19.08 -18.54 9.92
C THR A 209 17.84 -19.17 9.30
N ALA A 210 16.68 -18.53 9.41
CA ALA A 210 15.45 -18.98 8.75
C ALA A 210 15.60 -18.95 7.22
N ALA A 211 16.22 -17.90 6.68
CA ALA A 211 16.50 -17.77 5.26
C ALA A 211 17.43 -18.87 4.73
N ASP A 212 18.49 -19.22 5.46
CA ASP A 212 19.36 -20.36 5.13
C ASP A 212 18.57 -21.67 5.08
N THR A 213 17.71 -21.92 6.07
CA THR A 213 16.90 -23.15 6.15
C THR A 213 15.91 -23.26 5.00
N LEU A 214 15.20 -22.15 4.70
CA LEU A 214 14.24 -22.08 3.60
C LEU A 214 14.93 -22.29 2.25
N SER A 215 16.04 -21.61 2.00
CA SER A 215 16.81 -21.75 0.77
C SER A 215 17.38 -23.17 0.59
N ALA A 216 17.87 -23.77 1.68
CA ALA A 216 18.35 -25.17 1.66
C ALA A 216 17.22 -26.16 1.38
N SER A 217 15.97 -25.85 1.75
CA SER A 217 14.79 -26.65 1.40
C SER A 217 14.31 -26.47 -0.05
N GLY A 218 14.95 -25.57 -0.81
CA GLY A 218 14.65 -25.29 -2.21
C GLY A 218 13.66 -24.17 -2.46
N THR A 219 13.28 -23.41 -1.41
CA THR A 219 12.41 -22.23 -1.55
C THR A 219 13.21 -20.97 -1.19
N PRO A 220 13.41 -20.02 -2.10
CA PRO A 220 14.00 -18.73 -1.79
C PRO A 220 13.30 -18.08 -0.58
N ALA A 221 14.09 -17.48 0.31
CA ALA A 221 13.55 -16.99 1.57
C ALA A 221 12.60 -15.81 1.35
N VAL A 222 12.98 -14.84 0.51
CA VAL A 222 12.24 -13.58 0.39
C VAL A 222 12.04 -13.14 -1.06
N SER A 223 10.86 -12.62 -1.35
CA SER A 223 10.59 -11.86 -2.56
C SER A 223 10.75 -10.37 -2.26
N VAL A 224 11.68 -9.71 -2.95
CA VAL A 224 11.98 -8.28 -2.80
C VAL A 224 11.47 -7.53 -4.02
N ALA A 225 10.68 -6.49 -3.81
CA ALA A 225 10.08 -5.68 -4.86
C ALA A 225 10.99 -4.50 -5.27
N GLY A 226 12.20 -4.79 -5.73
CA GLY A 226 13.21 -3.78 -6.01
C GLY A 226 12.91 -2.88 -7.22
N ALA A 227 11.98 -3.28 -8.10
CA ALA A 227 11.62 -2.48 -9.28
C ALA A 227 11.00 -1.14 -8.91
N ASP A 228 10.15 -1.10 -7.88
CA ASP A 228 9.42 0.09 -7.47
C ASP A 228 10.30 1.11 -6.74
N GLY A 229 11.39 0.67 -6.13
CA GLY A 229 12.35 1.53 -5.41
C GLY A 229 11.92 1.83 -3.97
N TRP A 230 10.69 2.30 -3.72
CA TRP A 230 10.19 2.65 -2.40
C TRP A 230 10.20 1.47 -1.40
N THR A 231 10.01 0.25 -1.85
CA THR A 231 10.10 -0.94 -0.99
C THR A 231 11.51 -1.14 -0.41
N LEU A 232 12.54 -0.67 -1.12
CA LEU A 232 13.92 -0.76 -0.65
C LEU A 232 14.22 0.27 0.43
N THR A 233 13.54 1.44 0.41
CA THR A 233 13.65 2.42 1.50
C THR A 233 13.08 1.85 2.76
N ASP A 234 11.92 1.16 2.69
CA ASP A 234 11.30 0.50 3.83
C ASP A 234 12.22 -0.56 4.48
N TRP A 235 12.94 -1.36 3.67
CA TRP A 235 13.96 -2.29 4.16
C TRP A 235 15.08 -1.57 4.93
N PHE A 236 15.65 -0.51 4.33
CA PHE A 236 16.71 0.27 4.95
C PHE A 236 16.24 0.92 6.25
N GLU A 237 15.08 1.56 6.23
CA GLU A 237 14.53 2.31 7.35
C GLU A 237 14.25 1.44 8.57
N ASN A 238 13.70 0.24 8.36
CA ASN A 238 13.46 -0.71 9.45
C ASN A 238 14.77 -1.20 10.08
N VAL A 239 15.77 -1.54 9.26
CA VAL A 239 17.10 -1.89 9.77
C VAL A 239 17.70 -0.70 10.53
N TYR A 240 17.66 0.49 9.93
CA TYR A 240 18.25 1.69 10.50
C TYR A 240 17.59 2.12 11.81
N LEU A 241 16.26 2.16 11.87
CA LEU A 241 15.53 2.53 13.09
C LEU A 241 15.85 1.56 14.22
N SER A 242 15.89 0.26 13.95
CA SER A 242 16.19 -0.76 14.95
C SER A 242 17.63 -0.67 15.48
N GLN A 243 18.61 -0.39 14.60
CA GLN A 243 20.03 -0.30 14.94
C GLN A 243 20.45 1.02 15.54
N ALA A 244 20.09 2.12 14.89
CA ALA A 244 20.55 3.46 15.24
C ALA A 244 19.65 4.15 16.29
N GLY A 245 18.41 3.68 16.41
CA GLY A 245 17.41 4.23 17.31
C GLY A 245 16.68 5.45 16.75
N PRO A 246 15.60 5.87 17.43
CA PRO A 246 14.67 6.88 16.92
C PRO A 246 15.31 8.27 16.78
N GLU A 247 16.25 8.64 17.66
CA GLU A 247 16.89 9.96 17.61
C GLU A 247 17.73 10.13 16.33
N LYS A 248 18.58 9.15 16.01
CA LYS A 248 19.39 9.19 14.78
C LYS A 248 18.51 9.06 13.54
N TYR A 249 17.44 8.27 13.61
CA TYR A 249 16.45 8.19 12.54
C TYR A 249 15.86 9.56 12.22
N ASP A 250 15.38 10.29 13.25
CA ASP A 250 14.82 11.63 13.10
C ASP A 250 15.85 12.66 12.59
N GLN A 251 17.12 12.49 12.93
CA GLN A 251 18.21 13.37 12.45
C GLN A 251 18.53 13.09 10.96
N LEU A 252 18.58 11.82 10.56
CA LEU A 252 18.82 11.43 9.17
C LEU A 252 17.66 11.85 8.27
N ALA A 253 16.40 11.61 8.71
CA ALA A 253 15.20 12.02 7.99
C ALA A 253 15.13 13.53 7.70
N LYS A 254 15.83 14.34 8.50
CA LYS A 254 15.91 15.80 8.34
C LYS A 254 17.26 16.26 7.76
N HIS A 255 18.07 15.34 7.29
CA HIS A 255 19.44 15.57 6.83
C HIS A 255 20.30 16.41 7.82
N LYS A 256 20.04 16.24 9.13
CA LYS A 256 20.86 16.85 10.21
C LYS A 256 22.14 16.07 10.47
N ILE A 257 22.17 14.79 10.12
CA ILE A 257 23.36 13.96 9.98
C ILE A 257 23.44 13.52 8.51
N LYS A 258 24.65 13.23 8.07
CA LYS A 258 24.91 12.86 6.68
C LYS A 258 24.62 11.37 6.43
N TRP A 259 24.25 11.04 5.22
CA TRP A 259 24.15 9.65 4.78
C TRP A 259 25.49 8.90 4.77
N THR A 260 26.60 9.64 4.91
CA THR A 260 27.94 9.08 5.10
C THR A 260 28.28 8.78 6.58
N ASP A 261 27.34 8.99 7.53
CA ASP A 261 27.52 8.63 8.95
C ASP A 261 27.74 7.13 9.12
N ASP A 262 28.53 6.75 10.12
CA ASP A 262 28.83 5.34 10.42
C ASP A 262 27.57 4.52 10.73
N SER A 263 26.50 5.12 11.27
CA SER A 263 25.25 4.43 11.51
C SER A 263 24.56 3.97 10.22
N VAL A 264 24.63 4.78 9.16
CA VAL A 264 24.13 4.43 7.81
C VAL A 264 24.96 3.30 7.23
N LYS A 265 26.31 3.40 7.36
CA LYS A 265 27.22 2.32 6.94
C LYS A 265 26.86 0.99 7.59
N GLN A 266 26.59 1.00 8.90
CA GLN A 266 26.22 -0.20 9.64
C GLN A 266 24.89 -0.79 9.13
N ALA A 267 23.89 0.05 8.88
CA ALA A 267 22.59 -0.39 8.39
C ALA A 267 22.68 -1.00 6.98
N LEU A 268 23.40 -0.35 6.07
CA LEU A 268 23.66 -0.90 4.73
C LEU A 268 24.47 -2.21 4.79
N THR A 269 25.48 -2.29 5.67
CA THR A 269 26.24 -3.52 5.86
C THR A 269 25.33 -4.67 6.32
N THR A 270 24.47 -4.41 7.30
CA THR A 270 23.49 -5.39 7.80
C THR A 270 22.50 -5.80 6.70
N LEU A 271 21.94 -4.85 5.96
CA LEU A 271 21.05 -5.14 4.85
C LEU A 271 21.74 -5.95 3.76
N GLY A 272 23.04 -5.71 3.55
CA GLY A 272 23.89 -6.46 2.64
C GLY A 272 24.04 -7.93 3.00
N GLU A 273 23.88 -8.32 4.29
CA GLU A 273 23.88 -9.74 4.71
C GLU A 273 22.71 -10.52 4.09
N LEU A 274 21.57 -9.89 3.89
CA LEU A 274 20.40 -10.46 3.22
C LEU A 274 20.51 -10.31 1.69
N PHE A 275 20.71 -9.08 1.21
CA PHE A 275 20.69 -8.76 -0.22
C PHE A 275 21.89 -9.36 -0.98
N GLY A 276 23.01 -9.63 -0.30
CA GLY A 276 24.19 -10.28 -0.87
C GLY A 276 24.00 -11.77 -1.19
N ARG A 277 22.98 -12.39 -0.62
CA ARG A 277 22.71 -13.82 -0.76
C ARG A 277 21.71 -14.08 -1.89
N LYS A 278 22.25 -14.46 -3.05
CA LYS A 278 21.45 -14.76 -4.25
C LYS A 278 20.38 -15.82 -4.01
N ASP A 279 20.71 -16.82 -3.23
CA ASP A 279 19.85 -17.95 -2.87
C ASP A 279 18.71 -17.57 -1.91
N PHE A 280 18.84 -16.45 -1.19
CA PHE A 280 17.76 -15.93 -0.35
C PHE A 280 16.67 -15.23 -1.16
N LEU A 281 17.03 -14.63 -2.30
CA LEU A 281 16.13 -13.76 -3.08
C LEU A 281 15.45 -14.54 -4.21
N ALA A 282 14.16 -14.36 -4.39
CA ALA A 282 13.45 -14.90 -5.55
C ALA A 282 14.03 -14.35 -6.85
N GLY A 283 14.68 -15.23 -7.65
CA GLY A 283 15.39 -14.87 -8.87
C GLY A 283 16.72 -14.12 -8.67
N GLY A 284 17.26 -14.10 -7.43
CA GLY A 284 18.47 -13.37 -7.06
C GLY A 284 18.30 -11.87 -7.16
N GLN A 285 19.40 -11.10 -7.09
CA GLN A 285 19.35 -9.64 -7.18
C GLN A 285 18.69 -9.13 -8.47
N SER A 286 18.99 -9.76 -9.61
CA SER A 286 18.38 -9.39 -10.89
C SER A 286 16.86 -9.62 -10.91
N GLY A 287 16.39 -10.73 -10.32
CA GLY A 287 14.97 -11.01 -10.17
C GLY A 287 14.28 -10.00 -9.23
N ALA A 288 14.91 -9.71 -8.10
CA ALA A 288 14.43 -8.70 -7.16
C ALA A 288 14.29 -7.32 -7.81
N LEU A 289 15.30 -6.86 -8.57
CA LEU A 289 15.25 -5.58 -9.29
C LEU A 289 14.21 -5.53 -10.43
N ALA A 290 13.73 -6.67 -10.91
CA ALA A 290 12.69 -6.77 -11.94
C ALA A 290 11.30 -7.08 -11.35
N THR A 291 11.18 -7.20 -10.03
CA THR A 291 9.94 -7.55 -9.36
C THR A 291 9.29 -6.28 -8.80
N GLU A 292 8.05 -6.03 -9.22
CA GLU A 292 7.16 -5.00 -8.69
C GLU A 292 6.45 -5.50 -7.43
N PHE A 293 5.96 -4.59 -6.59
CA PHE A 293 5.33 -4.91 -5.31
C PHE A 293 4.18 -5.94 -5.42
N PRO A 294 3.17 -5.78 -6.29
CA PRO A 294 2.10 -6.79 -6.37
C PRO A 294 2.62 -8.17 -6.80
N LYS A 295 3.69 -8.19 -7.60
CA LYS A 295 4.33 -9.43 -8.03
C LYS A 295 5.06 -10.12 -6.88
N SER A 296 5.72 -9.37 -6.00
CA SER A 296 6.41 -9.93 -4.83
C SER A 296 5.43 -10.66 -3.91
N VAL A 297 4.24 -10.12 -3.73
CA VAL A 297 3.17 -10.76 -2.93
C VAL A 297 2.68 -12.03 -3.61
N THR A 298 2.40 -12.01 -4.91
CA THR A 298 1.94 -13.20 -5.63
C THR A 298 3.01 -14.30 -5.68
N GLN A 299 4.30 -13.96 -5.77
CA GLN A 299 5.41 -14.91 -5.68
C GLN A 299 5.42 -15.66 -4.34
N THR A 300 4.98 -15.01 -3.28
CA THR A 300 4.94 -15.58 -1.93
C THR A 300 3.68 -16.42 -1.67
N PHE A 301 2.54 -16.02 -2.22
CA PHE A 301 1.24 -16.62 -1.86
C PHE A 301 0.59 -17.43 -2.98
N THR A 302 1.31 -17.74 -4.05
CA THR A 302 0.90 -18.74 -5.06
C THR A 302 1.82 -19.95 -5.03
N GLY A 303 1.32 -21.11 -5.48
CA GLY A 303 2.12 -22.34 -5.54
C GLY A 303 2.05 -23.22 -4.26
N GLY A 304 1.19 -22.89 -3.31
CA GLY A 304 0.91 -23.73 -2.13
C GLY A 304 2.12 -23.82 -1.18
N ASP A 305 2.67 -25.02 -1.00
CA ASP A 305 3.85 -25.31 -0.16
C ASP A 305 5.19 -25.04 -0.87
N ARG A 306 5.16 -24.76 -2.17
CA ARG A 306 6.33 -24.44 -3.00
C ARG A 306 6.17 -23.11 -3.75
N PRO A 307 6.04 -21.99 -3.01
CA PRO A 307 5.99 -20.69 -3.61
C PRO A 307 7.36 -20.29 -4.21
N ALA A 308 7.38 -19.23 -5.03
CA ALA A 308 8.64 -18.69 -5.56
C ALA A 308 9.49 -18.01 -4.48
N ALA A 309 8.88 -17.60 -3.35
CA ALA A 309 9.54 -17.15 -2.13
C ALA A 309 8.69 -17.49 -0.91
N ALA A 310 9.32 -17.71 0.25
CA ALA A 310 8.60 -18.03 1.48
C ALA A 310 8.04 -16.81 2.21
N MET A 311 8.63 -15.63 2.00
CA MET A 311 8.28 -14.38 2.67
C MET A 311 8.25 -13.20 1.69
N VAL A 312 7.49 -12.16 2.07
CA VAL A 312 7.56 -10.81 1.52
C VAL A 312 7.52 -9.81 2.67
N PHE A 313 8.37 -8.80 2.60
CA PHE A 313 8.37 -7.71 3.57
C PHE A 313 7.62 -6.53 2.97
N GLU A 314 6.66 -6.03 3.68
CA GLU A 314 5.98 -4.75 3.50
C GLU A 314 4.89 -4.54 4.58
N GLY A 315 4.06 -3.51 4.39
CA GLY A 315 3.04 -3.10 5.34
C GLY A 315 1.78 -3.98 5.39
N ASP A 316 0.82 -3.52 6.16
CA ASP A 316 -0.50 -4.15 6.32
C ASP A 316 -1.29 -4.24 5.00
N PHE A 317 -1.00 -3.36 4.05
CA PHE A 317 -1.63 -3.31 2.72
C PHE A 317 -1.29 -4.52 1.83
N VAL A 318 -0.28 -5.33 2.16
CA VAL A 318 -0.01 -6.63 1.52
C VAL A 318 -1.26 -7.51 1.49
N ALA A 319 -2.11 -7.41 2.52
CA ALA A 319 -3.36 -8.16 2.62
C ALA A 319 -4.30 -7.95 1.41
N VAL A 320 -4.29 -6.76 0.80
CA VAL A 320 -5.08 -6.45 -0.42
C VAL A 320 -4.63 -7.31 -1.60
N ASN A 321 -3.31 -7.45 -1.77
CA ASN A 321 -2.75 -8.27 -2.86
C ASN A 321 -2.87 -9.78 -2.58
N ILE A 322 -2.79 -10.20 -1.30
CA ILE A 322 -3.06 -11.60 -0.91
C ILE A 322 -4.49 -11.99 -1.32
N ALA A 323 -5.47 -11.11 -1.16
CA ALA A 323 -6.86 -11.34 -1.55
C ALA A 323 -7.05 -11.62 -3.06
N GLN A 324 -6.05 -11.29 -3.89
CA GLN A 324 -6.03 -11.64 -5.33
C GLN A 324 -5.46 -13.04 -5.60
N THR A 325 -5.05 -13.76 -4.56
CA THR A 325 -4.54 -15.13 -4.62
C THR A 325 -5.55 -16.09 -3.97
N GLU A 326 -5.25 -17.39 -4.01
CA GLU A 326 -6.05 -18.40 -3.28
C GLU A 326 -5.74 -18.44 -1.78
N ALA A 327 -4.67 -17.76 -1.33
CA ALA A 327 -4.25 -17.75 0.06
C ALA A 327 -5.19 -16.90 0.94
N LYS A 328 -5.42 -17.36 2.16
CA LYS A 328 -6.28 -16.68 3.14
C LYS A 328 -5.44 -16.09 4.25
N VAL A 329 -5.59 -14.80 4.49
CA VAL A 329 -5.00 -14.11 5.66
C VAL A 329 -5.50 -14.77 6.94
N GLY A 330 -4.58 -15.08 7.85
CA GLY A 330 -4.87 -15.77 9.11
C GLY A 330 -4.84 -17.30 9.02
N LYS A 331 -4.62 -17.85 7.82
CA LYS A 331 -4.50 -19.30 7.62
C LYS A 331 -3.27 -19.66 6.78
N ASP A 332 -3.28 -19.25 5.51
CA ASP A 332 -2.20 -19.57 4.56
C ASP A 332 -1.14 -18.45 4.54
N ALA A 333 -1.58 -17.22 4.78
CA ALA A 333 -0.75 -16.02 4.91
C ALA A 333 -0.79 -15.54 6.36
N LEU A 334 0.35 -15.60 7.02
CA LEU A 334 0.56 -15.14 8.38
C LEU A 334 1.59 -14.01 8.40
N VAL A 335 1.73 -13.32 9.53
CA VAL A 335 2.57 -12.15 9.66
C VAL A 335 3.35 -12.19 10.98
N PHE A 336 4.56 -11.63 10.96
CA PHE A 336 5.31 -11.30 12.16
C PHE A 336 5.94 -9.91 12.03
N PRO A 337 6.19 -9.21 13.16
CA PRO A 337 6.86 -7.92 13.14
C PRO A 337 8.27 -8.01 12.54
N PHE A 338 8.75 -6.95 11.91
CA PHE A 338 10.13 -6.88 11.44
C PHE A 338 11.09 -7.21 12.58
N PRO A 339 12.03 -8.14 12.39
CA PRO A 339 12.89 -8.62 13.47
C PRO A 339 13.81 -7.53 14.01
N ALA A 340 14.08 -7.56 15.32
CA ALA A 340 15.00 -6.62 15.94
C ALA A 340 16.43 -6.78 15.40
N VAL A 341 17.05 -5.65 15.07
CA VAL A 341 18.44 -5.57 14.57
C VAL A 341 19.31 -4.91 15.64
N GLY A 342 19.71 -5.70 16.64
CA GLY A 342 20.54 -5.22 17.75
C GLY A 342 19.83 -4.35 18.80
N GLY A 343 18.70 -3.75 18.47
CA GLY A 343 17.89 -2.91 19.35
C GLY A 343 16.49 -3.48 19.58
N LYS A 344 15.49 -2.59 19.63
CA LYS A 344 14.07 -2.98 19.64
C LYS A 344 13.59 -3.29 18.24
N ALA A 345 12.55 -4.11 18.11
CA ALA A 345 11.82 -4.25 16.85
C ALA A 345 11.31 -2.87 16.42
N PRO A 346 11.51 -2.49 15.15
CA PRO A 346 11.10 -1.17 14.66
C PRO A 346 9.59 -1.08 14.46
N VAL A 347 9.06 0.14 14.46
CA VAL A 347 7.72 0.46 13.95
C VAL A 347 7.85 1.67 13.04
N VAL A 348 8.00 1.41 11.75
CA VAL A 348 7.93 2.42 10.69
C VAL A 348 6.49 2.49 10.20
N SER A 349 5.95 3.68 10.10
CA SER A 349 4.58 3.93 9.64
C SER A 349 4.61 4.83 8.41
N GLY A 350 3.83 4.50 7.41
CA GLY A 350 3.51 5.37 6.29
C GLY A 350 2.05 5.81 6.33
N GLY A 351 1.60 6.43 5.27
CA GLY A 351 0.19 6.78 5.14
C GLY A 351 -0.09 7.76 4.02
N ASP A 352 -1.37 7.83 3.64
CA ASP A 352 -1.83 8.67 2.56
C ASP A 352 -2.66 9.84 3.10
N VAL A 353 -2.28 11.05 2.71
CA VAL A 353 -2.90 12.30 3.13
C VAL A 353 -3.84 12.85 2.05
N ALA A 354 -5.11 13.02 2.38
CA ALA A 354 -6.08 13.66 1.51
C ALA A 354 -5.95 15.18 1.58
N VAL A 355 -5.83 15.84 0.44
CA VAL A 355 -5.71 17.30 0.32
C VAL A 355 -6.73 17.84 -0.69
N ALA A 356 -7.38 18.96 -0.37
CA ALA A 356 -8.21 19.68 -1.33
C ALA A 356 -7.30 20.53 -2.25
N LEU A 357 -7.50 20.40 -3.56
CA LEU A 357 -6.79 21.20 -4.56
C LEU A 357 -7.67 22.35 -5.08
N LYS A 358 -8.97 22.30 -4.79
CA LYS A 358 -9.94 23.37 -5.09
C LYS A 358 -10.63 23.86 -3.81
N ALA A 359 -10.80 25.16 -3.71
CA ALA A 359 -11.57 25.78 -2.63
C ALA A 359 -13.09 25.62 -2.90
N SER A 360 -13.59 24.38 -2.99
CA SER A 360 -15.00 24.08 -3.24
C SER A 360 -15.66 23.45 -2.02
N LYS A 361 -16.99 23.66 -1.90
CA LYS A 361 -17.78 23.05 -0.83
C LYS A 361 -17.73 21.53 -0.91
N GLY A 362 -17.73 20.96 -2.11
CA GLY A 362 -17.65 19.52 -2.33
C GLY A 362 -16.31 18.93 -1.89
N ALA A 363 -15.17 19.57 -2.24
CA ALA A 363 -13.85 19.12 -1.81
C ALA A 363 -13.71 19.13 -0.28
N GLN A 364 -14.17 20.20 0.41
CA GLN A 364 -14.12 20.30 1.87
C GLN A 364 -15.06 19.29 2.55
N ALA A 365 -16.24 19.05 1.97
CA ALA A 365 -17.15 18.00 2.46
C ALA A 365 -16.54 16.60 2.31
N LEU A 366 -15.82 16.34 1.24
CA LEU A 366 -15.12 15.06 1.06
C LEU A 366 -13.98 14.91 2.09
N LEU A 367 -13.18 15.94 2.35
CA LEU A 367 -12.19 15.91 3.43
C LEU A 367 -12.84 15.65 4.80
N THR A 368 -14.00 16.27 5.08
CA THR A 368 -14.76 16.03 6.32
C THR A 368 -15.20 14.57 6.43
N PHE A 369 -15.68 14.00 5.34
CA PHE A 369 -16.05 12.59 5.28
C PHE A 369 -14.85 11.66 5.50
N LEU A 370 -13.75 11.90 4.78
CA LEU A 370 -12.53 11.10 4.92
C LEU A 370 -11.90 11.21 6.32
N ALA A 371 -12.08 12.34 7.03
CA ALA A 371 -11.63 12.51 8.41
C ALA A 371 -12.52 11.76 9.42
N SER A 372 -13.69 11.28 9.02
CA SER A 372 -14.65 10.62 9.91
C SER A 372 -14.39 9.13 10.07
N PRO A 373 -14.82 8.50 11.17
CA PRO A 373 -14.77 7.05 11.30
C PRO A 373 -15.63 6.34 10.24
N ASP A 374 -16.73 6.95 9.79
CA ASP A 374 -17.64 6.37 8.79
C ASP A 374 -16.91 5.95 7.50
N ALA A 375 -16.05 6.82 6.97
CA ALA A 375 -15.30 6.54 5.76
C ALA A 375 -14.24 5.46 5.99
N ALA A 376 -13.56 5.52 7.13
CA ALA A 376 -12.50 4.59 7.48
C ALA A 376 -13.05 3.17 7.73
N GLU A 377 -14.20 3.03 8.39
CA GLU A 377 -14.84 1.74 8.67
C GLU A 377 -15.26 1.01 7.38
N ILE A 378 -15.73 1.74 6.35
CA ILE A 378 -16.06 1.15 5.04
C ILE A 378 -14.83 0.50 4.42
N GLN A 379 -13.69 1.19 4.42
CA GLN A 379 -12.47 0.65 3.80
C GLN A 379 -11.80 -0.41 4.69
N ALA A 380 -11.83 -0.23 6.01
CA ALA A 380 -11.30 -1.22 6.95
C ALA A 380 -11.96 -2.58 6.78
N HIS A 381 -13.28 -2.61 6.52
CA HIS A 381 -14.04 -3.83 6.28
C HIS A 381 -13.53 -4.62 5.06
N GLU A 382 -13.01 -3.95 4.06
CA GLU A 382 -12.44 -4.58 2.86
C GLU A 382 -11.03 -5.17 3.11
N GLY A 383 -10.36 -4.75 4.19
CA GLY A 383 -9.03 -5.21 4.55
C GLY A 383 -7.87 -4.47 3.87
N GLY A 384 -6.66 -4.72 4.34
CA GLY A 384 -5.44 -4.08 3.84
C GLY A 384 -5.42 -2.56 4.02
N PHE A 385 -6.07 -2.09 5.07
CA PHE A 385 -6.21 -0.68 5.41
C PHE A 385 -6.15 -0.50 6.92
N VAL A 386 -5.39 0.47 7.36
CA VAL A 386 -5.39 0.93 8.75
C VAL A 386 -5.72 2.41 8.77
N SER A 387 -6.59 2.82 9.67
CA SER A 387 -6.93 4.24 9.86
C SER A 387 -6.17 4.83 11.04
N PRO A 388 -5.63 6.06 10.93
CA PRO A 388 -5.11 6.80 12.07
C PRO A 388 -6.21 7.40 12.95
N ASN A 389 -7.46 7.25 12.57
CA ASN A 389 -8.63 7.71 13.31
C ASN A 389 -8.94 6.78 14.49
N LYS A 390 -8.76 7.26 15.71
CA LYS A 390 -8.95 6.50 16.97
C LYS A 390 -10.40 6.08 17.23
N ALA A 391 -11.36 6.65 16.52
CA ALA A 391 -12.79 6.36 16.71
C ALA A 391 -13.28 5.20 15.81
N VAL A 392 -12.43 4.63 14.95
CA VAL A 392 -12.78 3.45 14.15
C VAL A 392 -12.98 2.25 15.07
N ASP A 393 -14.14 1.57 14.94
CA ASP A 393 -14.40 0.35 15.69
C ASP A 393 -13.42 -0.75 15.21
N PRO A 394 -12.61 -1.34 16.11
CA PRO A 394 -11.73 -2.46 15.74
C PRO A 394 -12.46 -3.64 15.10
N LYS A 395 -13.76 -3.80 15.32
CA LYS A 395 -14.59 -4.83 14.70
C LYS A 395 -14.83 -4.59 13.21
N ALA A 396 -14.56 -3.38 12.70
CA ALA A 396 -14.61 -3.10 11.27
C ALA A 396 -13.53 -3.85 10.48
N TYR A 397 -12.43 -4.25 11.11
CA TYR A 397 -11.38 -5.02 10.45
C TYR A 397 -11.80 -6.50 10.27
N PRO A 398 -11.57 -7.09 9.08
CA PRO A 398 -12.21 -8.36 8.68
C PRO A 398 -11.68 -9.61 9.41
N ASN A 399 -10.49 -9.55 9.98
CA ASN A 399 -9.88 -10.69 10.69
C ASN A 399 -9.00 -10.20 11.85
N ASP A 400 -8.60 -11.16 12.71
CA ASP A 400 -7.83 -10.86 13.92
C ASP A 400 -6.44 -10.29 13.60
N ILE A 401 -5.77 -10.76 12.54
CA ILE A 401 -4.45 -10.27 12.13
C ILE A 401 -4.53 -8.77 11.80
N GLN A 402 -5.45 -8.37 10.94
CA GLN A 402 -5.57 -6.96 10.54
C GLN A 402 -6.03 -6.09 11.70
N ARG A 403 -6.89 -6.62 12.56
CA ARG A 403 -7.31 -5.96 13.80
C ARG A 403 -6.15 -5.72 14.76
N ASP A 404 -5.28 -6.71 14.91
CA ASP A 404 -4.13 -6.61 15.81
C ASP A 404 -3.04 -5.69 15.25
N ILE A 405 -2.84 -5.68 13.91
CA ILE A 405 -1.97 -4.70 13.24
C ILE A 405 -2.47 -3.27 13.50
N ALA A 406 -3.77 -3.02 13.30
CA ALA A 406 -4.37 -1.70 13.54
C ALA A 406 -4.25 -1.27 15.02
N LYS A 407 -4.53 -2.19 15.95
CA LYS A 407 -4.36 -1.92 17.40
C LYS A 407 -2.90 -1.62 17.75
N ALA A 408 -1.95 -2.38 17.19
CA ALA A 408 -0.53 -2.17 17.46
C ALA A 408 -0.07 -0.78 16.99
N LEU A 409 -0.49 -0.35 15.81
CA LEU A 409 -0.15 0.98 15.29
C LEU A 409 -0.78 2.09 16.14
N ILE A 410 -2.04 1.96 16.54
CA ILE A 410 -2.71 2.93 17.42
C ILE A 410 -2.04 2.95 18.80
N ALA A 411 -1.67 1.78 19.34
CA ALA A 411 -1.03 1.67 20.67
C ALA A 411 0.42 2.19 20.67
N ALA A 412 1.11 2.19 19.53
CA ALA A 412 2.45 2.75 19.41
C ALA A 412 2.48 4.26 19.72
N GLY A 413 1.34 4.95 19.59
CA GLY A 413 1.23 6.36 19.98
C GLY A 413 2.25 7.24 19.26
N ASP A 414 3.20 7.80 20.04
CA ASP A 414 4.31 8.62 19.51
C ASP A 414 5.64 7.83 19.40
N ASP A 415 5.63 6.52 19.68
CA ASP A 415 6.83 5.67 19.59
C ASP A 415 7.12 5.17 18.16
N PHE A 416 6.16 5.24 17.24
CA PHE A 416 6.42 4.95 15.83
C PHE A 416 7.28 6.05 15.18
N ARG A 417 7.96 5.73 14.10
CA ARG A 417 8.55 6.72 13.21
C ARG A 417 7.85 6.68 11.87
N PHE A 418 7.54 7.89 11.36
CA PHE A 418 7.01 7.97 10.01
C PHE A 418 8.13 7.68 9.02
N ASP A 419 7.80 7.03 7.93
CA ASP A 419 8.66 6.69 6.82
C ASP A 419 9.55 7.88 6.43
N MET A 420 10.85 7.66 6.43
CA MET A 420 11.87 8.70 6.23
C MET A 420 11.83 9.21 4.79
N SER A 421 11.70 8.31 3.83
CA SER A 421 11.65 8.63 2.41
C SER A 421 10.41 9.45 2.08
N ASP A 422 9.28 9.14 2.71
CA ASP A 422 8.02 9.87 2.56
C ASP A 422 8.08 11.29 3.17
N GLN A 423 8.90 11.51 4.19
CA GLN A 423 9.14 12.82 4.79
C GLN A 423 10.13 13.68 3.99
N ALA A 424 11.00 13.05 3.21
CA ALA A 424 12.06 13.72 2.46
C ALA A 424 11.48 14.62 1.33
N PRO A 425 12.25 15.58 0.84
CA PRO A 425 11.91 16.25 -0.41
C PRO A 425 11.66 15.22 -1.52
N ALA A 426 10.60 15.41 -2.29
CA ALA A 426 10.18 14.45 -3.32
C ALA A 426 11.30 14.09 -4.32
N ALA A 427 12.22 15.03 -4.58
CA ALA A 427 13.38 14.79 -5.44
C ALA A 427 14.37 13.77 -4.88
N PHE A 428 14.36 13.53 -3.56
CA PHE A 428 15.19 12.51 -2.90
C PHE A 428 14.39 11.24 -2.57
N GLY A 429 13.31 11.38 -1.82
CA GLY A 429 12.58 10.24 -1.24
C GLY A 429 11.40 9.72 -2.08
N GLY A 430 11.02 10.37 -3.18
CA GLY A 430 9.79 10.02 -3.89
C GLY A 430 9.85 10.13 -5.41
N THR A 431 11.00 9.90 -6.03
CA THR A 431 11.16 10.02 -7.49
C THR A 431 11.75 8.74 -8.09
N PRO A 432 10.97 7.98 -8.90
CA PRO A 432 11.47 6.80 -9.59
C PRO A 432 12.75 7.07 -10.39
N GLY A 433 13.74 6.21 -10.23
CA GLY A 433 15.02 6.31 -10.94
C GLY A 433 15.95 7.44 -10.47
N ALA A 434 15.65 8.08 -9.34
CA ALA A 434 16.47 9.13 -8.75
C ALA A 434 16.53 8.98 -7.21
N GLY A 435 17.38 9.80 -6.58
CA GLY A 435 17.48 9.92 -5.13
C GLY A 435 17.71 8.60 -4.41
N GLU A 436 17.05 8.45 -3.28
CA GLU A 436 17.17 7.30 -2.40
C GLU A 436 16.74 5.98 -3.09
N TRP A 437 15.63 6.01 -3.85
CA TRP A 437 15.13 4.82 -4.56
C TRP A 437 16.19 4.25 -5.51
N LYS A 438 16.79 5.12 -6.33
CA LYS A 438 17.82 4.68 -7.27
C LYS A 438 19.10 4.24 -6.57
N ALA A 439 19.50 4.92 -5.52
CA ALA A 439 20.69 4.56 -4.76
C ALA A 439 20.54 3.18 -4.09
N LEU A 440 19.38 2.86 -3.55
CA LEU A 440 19.10 1.56 -2.96
C LEU A 440 18.89 0.45 -4.01
N GLN A 441 18.36 0.77 -5.20
CA GLN A 441 18.37 -0.17 -6.33
C GLN A 441 19.79 -0.51 -6.78
N ASP A 442 20.68 0.50 -6.86
CA ASP A 442 22.10 0.29 -7.19
C ASP A 442 22.80 -0.54 -6.10
N PHE A 443 22.47 -0.29 -4.83
CA PHE A 443 22.95 -1.09 -3.70
C PHE A 443 22.43 -2.54 -3.79
N LEU A 444 21.15 -2.79 -4.08
CA LEU A 444 20.63 -4.15 -4.29
C LEU A 444 21.33 -4.86 -5.44
N ALA A 445 21.71 -4.14 -6.49
CA ALA A 445 22.50 -4.72 -7.61
C ALA A 445 23.93 -5.13 -7.17
N ASN A 446 24.54 -4.38 -6.24
CA ASN A 446 25.87 -4.64 -5.70
C ASN A 446 25.94 -4.37 -4.18
N PRO A 447 25.40 -5.28 -3.34
CA PRO A 447 25.32 -5.08 -1.88
C PRO A 447 26.67 -4.98 -1.15
N SER A 448 27.77 -5.28 -1.81
CA SER A 448 29.13 -5.12 -1.26
C SER A 448 29.66 -3.69 -1.36
N ASP A 449 29.07 -2.83 -2.20
CA ASP A 449 29.51 -1.45 -2.39
C ASP A 449 28.79 -0.46 -1.44
N VAL A 450 28.97 -0.69 -0.13
CA VAL A 450 28.40 0.15 0.91
C VAL A 450 28.90 1.61 0.81
N ALA A 451 30.17 1.81 0.50
CA ALA A 451 30.77 3.14 0.40
C ALA A 451 30.22 3.93 -0.80
N GLY A 452 30.04 3.26 -1.95
CA GLY A 452 29.42 3.86 -3.14
C GLY A 452 27.96 4.22 -2.89
N ALA A 453 27.20 3.33 -2.23
CA ALA A 453 25.82 3.62 -1.83
C ALA A 453 25.70 4.84 -0.91
N GLN A 454 26.54 4.92 0.14
CA GLN A 454 26.57 6.09 1.04
C GLN A 454 26.91 7.39 0.30
N ALA A 455 27.92 7.37 -0.57
CA ALA A 455 28.34 8.54 -1.32
C ALA A 455 27.23 9.05 -2.25
N LYS A 456 26.51 8.13 -2.90
CA LYS A 456 25.40 8.48 -3.77
C LYS A 456 24.20 9.02 -2.98
N LEU A 457 23.80 8.36 -1.90
CA LEU A 457 22.74 8.81 -1.01
C LEU A 457 23.02 10.23 -0.51
N GLU A 458 24.24 10.50 -0.02
CA GLU A 458 24.62 11.82 0.47
C GLU A 458 24.59 12.89 -0.64
N ALA A 459 25.11 12.58 -1.82
CA ALA A 459 25.13 13.53 -2.92
C ALA A 459 23.72 13.92 -3.38
N ASP A 460 22.81 12.97 -3.45
CA ASP A 460 21.42 13.20 -3.85
C ASP A 460 20.64 13.91 -2.71
N ALA A 461 20.86 13.53 -1.44
CA ALA A 461 20.25 14.18 -0.29
C ALA A 461 20.70 15.64 -0.16
N ALA A 462 22.01 15.92 -0.16
CA ALA A 462 22.53 17.28 -0.08
C ALA A 462 21.89 18.19 -1.14
N LYS A 463 21.78 17.70 -2.38
CA LYS A 463 21.13 18.44 -3.46
C LYS A 463 19.63 18.70 -3.19
N ALA A 464 18.92 17.74 -2.67
CA ALA A 464 17.48 17.83 -2.47
C ALA A 464 17.09 18.68 -1.25
N TYR A 465 17.91 18.64 -0.19
CA TYR A 465 17.70 19.42 1.03
C TYR A 465 18.28 20.84 0.95
N GLY A 466 18.90 21.23 -0.18
CA GLY A 466 19.42 22.58 -0.41
C GLY A 466 20.75 22.85 0.28
N GLY A 467 21.56 21.80 0.50
CA GLY A 467 22.92 21.87 1.04
C GLY A 467 23.99 22.18 0.00
#